data_cb6add0c644fdb28dde9108de7380080
#
_entry.id   cb6add0c644fdb28dde9108de7380080
#
_cell.length_a   1.000
_cell.length_b   1.000
_cell.length_c   1.000
_cell.angle_alpha   90.00
_cell.angle_beta   90.00
_cell.angle_gamma   90.00
#
_symmetry.space_group_name_H-M   'P 1'
#
loop_
_entity.id
_entity.type
_entity.pdbx_description
1 polymer ?
#
loop_
_entity_poly.entity_id
_entity_poly.type
_entity_poly.pdbx_seq_one_letter_code
_entity_poly.pdbx_strand_id
1 'polypeptide(L)'
;MRSVLSLALLFTVNACYVYVSVGDTMPAPGKEIRAYLSPHQDFDVGRVTVRDVERIDGIVYTSSPDTVAVFSNWLHQTFGRRFDSRRAVYYLTRDELGLVEERRFHPLRSVVALGLGVVAFASVFTFGADAGGDPGSEGGGEDTEQRLSRPFR
;
A
#
# COMPACT_ATOMS: atom_id res chain seq x y z
N MET A 1 -19.31 -12.77 0.48
CA MET A 1 -18.08 -13.57 0.39
C MET A 1 -17.14 -13.13 -0.77
N ARG A 2 -17.64 -12.86 -1.97
CA ARG A 2 -16.79 -12.38 -3.11
C ARG A 2 -16.03 -11.08 -2.81
N SER A 3 -16.65 -10.14 -2.14
CA SER A 3 -16.03 -8.84 -1.79
C SER A 3 -14.87 -8.94 -0.80
N VAL A 4 -14.94 -9.87 0.16
CA VAL A 4 -13.88 -10.09 1.16
C VAL A 4 -12.64 -10.70 0.50
N LEU A 5 -12.83 -11.60 -0.45
CA LEU A 5 -11.75 -12.23 -1.21
C LEU A 5 -10.99 -11.19 -2.06
N SER A 6 -11.72 -10.30 -2.74
CA SER A 6 -11.13 -9.22 -3.53
C SER A 6 -10.35 -8.25 -2.66
N LEU A 7 -10.85 -7.94 -1.47
CA LEU A 7 -10.19 -7.05 -0.52
C LEU A 7 -8.89 -7.68 0.01
N ALA A 8 -8.90 -8.96 0.38
CA ALA A 8 -7.72 -9.68 0.84
C ALA A 8 -6.62 -9.74 -0.24
N LEU A 9 -6.99 -9.96 -1.50
CA LEU A 9 -6.06 -9.98 -2.63
C LEU A 9 -5.39 -8.61 -2.86
N LEU A 10 -6.12 -7.51 -2.69
CA LEU A 10 -5.58 -6.16 -2.80
C LEU A 10 -4.54 -5.82 -1.72
N PHE A 11 -4.72 -6.33 -0.50
CA PHE A 11 -3.76 -6.11 0.59
C PHE A 11 -2.45 -6.90 0.41
N THR A 12 -2.48 -8.07 -0.22
CA THR A 12 -1.27 -8.90 -0.43
C THR A 12 -0.30 -8.29 -1.43
N VAL A 13 -0.78 -7.56 -2.44
CA VAL A 13 0.07 -6.98 -3.50
C VAL A 13 0.97 -5.85 -2.98
N ASN A 14 0.52 -5.08 -1.99
CA ASN A 14 1.30 -3.97 -1.43
C ASN A 14 2.39 -4.39 -0.44
N ALA A 15 2.33 -5.60 0.11
CA ALA A 15 3.28 -6.11 1.11
C ALA A 15 4.63 -6.59 0.51
N CYS A 16 4.74 -6.67 -0.81
CA CYS A 16 5.86 -7.31 -1.50
C CYS A 16 7.07 -6.41 -1.74
N TYR A 17 6.96 -5.11 -1.48
CA TYR A 17 8.03 -4.15 -1.73
C TYR A 17 8.59 -3.58 -0.44
N VAL A 18 9.91 -3.39 -0.43
CA VAL A 18 10.63 -2.74 0.68
C VAL A 18 11.59 -1.70 0.12
N TYR A 19 11.84 -0.66 0.91
CA TYR A 19 12.89 0.29 0.64
C TYR A 19 14.18 -0.19 1.29
N VAL A 20 15.26 -0.26 0.50
CA VAL A 20 16.57 -0.74 0.93
C VAL A 20 17.60 0.33 0.59
N SER A 21 18.44 0.69 1.55
CA SER A 21 19.52 1.62 1.32
C SER A 21 20.49 1.09 0.23
N VAL A 22 20.85 1.95 -0.69
CA VAL A 22 21.78 1.64 -1.80
C VAL A 22 23.25 1.85 -1.38
N GLY A 23 23.49 2.42 -0.19
CA GLY A 23 24.82 2.80 0.27
C GLY A 23 25.45 3.87 -0.61
N ASP A 24 26.75 3.71 -0.91
CA ASP A 24 27.49 4.69 -1.71
C ASP A 24 27.29 4.57 -3.23
N THR A 25 26.48 3.61 -3.67
CA THR A 25 26.25 3.38 -5.10
C THR A 25 25.11 4.28 -5.59
N MET A 26 25.32 4.96 -6.72
CA MET A 26 24.24 5.71 -7.34
C MET A 26 23.17 4.78 -7.89
N PRO A 27 21.87 5.10 -7.66
CA PRO A 27 20.78 4.26 -8.12
C PRO A 27 20.67 4.26 -9.64
N ALA A 28 20.33 3.12 -10.23
CA ALA A 28 20.20 2.97 -11.68
C ALA A 28 18.94 3.69 -12.22
N PRO A 29 18.98 4.17 -13.49
CA PRO A 29 17.81 4.74 -14.15
C PRO A 29 16.60 3.80 -14.13
N GLY A 30 15.40 4.36 -14.01
CA GLY A 30 14.13 3.63 -13.95
C GLY A 30 13.78 3.06 -12.58
N LYS A 31 14.65 3.19 -11.58
CA LYS A 31 14.38 2.74 -10.21
C LYS A 31 13.58 3.77 -9.44
N GLU A 32 12.62 3.29 -8.65
CA GLU A 32 11.88 4.11 -7.69
C GLU A 32 12.73 4.26 -6.42
N ILE A 33 12.97 5.50 -6.03
CA ILE A 33 13.84 5.82 -4.90
C ILE A 33 13.20 6.80 -3.93
N ARG A 34 13.75 6.81 -2.73
CA ARG A 34 13.65 7.87 -1.73
C ARG A 34 15.02 8.45 -1.51
N ALA A 35 15.21 9.70 -1.91
CA ALA A 35 16.43 10.43 -1.70
C ALA A 35 16.26 11.37 -0.49
N TYR A 36 16.99 11.12 0.58
CA TYR A 36 17.06 12.01 1.74
C TYR A 36 18.22 12.98 1.51
N LEU A 37 17.93 14.26 1.68
CA LEU A 37 18.85 15.34 1.43
C LEU A 37 19.63 15.71 2.70
N SER A 38 20.93 15.97 2.53
CA SER A 38 21.78 16.41 3.63
C SER A 38 22.88 17.34 3.10
N PRO A 39 22.84 18.63 3.38
CA PRO A 39 21.79 19.36 4.13
C PRO A 39 20.45 19.41 3.40
N HIS A 40 19.39 19.81 4.12
CA HIS A 40 18.09 20.08 3.50
C HIS A 40 18.20 21.18 2.46
N GLN A 41 17.44 21.06 1.38
CA GLN A 41 17.54 21.93 0.21
C GLN A 41 16.24 22.71 -0.05
N ASP A 42 16.40 23.86 -0.68
CA ASP A 42 15.29 24.66 -1.19
C ASP A 42 15.12 24.39 -2.70
N PHE A 43 13.88 24.15 -3.14
CA PHE A 43 13.58 23.88 -4.55
C PHE A 43 12.53 24.83 -5.09
N ASP A 44 12.79 25.34 -6.29
CA ASP A 44 11.84 26.17 -7.01
C ASP A 44 10.88 25.29 -7.82
N VAL A 45 9.58 25.41 -7.52
CA VAL A 45 8.51 24.71 -8.23
C VAL A 45 7.60 25.75 -8.90
N GLY A 46 7.94 26.09 -10.12
CA GLY A 46 7.25 27.13 -10.87
C GLY A 46 7.45 28.52 -10.27
N ARG A 47 6.45 29.03 -9.54
CA ARG A 47 6.51 30.36 -8.88
C ARG A 47 6.68 30.28 -7.38
N VAL A 48 6.85 29.10 -6.84
CA VAL A 48 6.91 28.87 -5.39
C VAL A 48 8.24 28.19 -5.05
N THR A 49 8.96 28.74 -4.09
CA THR A 49 10.12 28.08 -3.49
C THR A 49 9.66 27.21 -2.33
N VAL A 50 9.86 25.90 -2.46
CA VAL A 50 9.62 24.93 -1.39
C VAL A 50 10.88 24.83 -0.56
N ARG A 51 10.81 25.32 0.68
CA ARG A 51 11.96 25.40 1.57
C ARG A 51 12.08 24.15 2.45
N ASP A 52 13.31 23.89 2.86
CA ASP A 52 13.63 22.88 3.87
C ASP A 52 13.11 21.48 3.48
N VAL A 53 13.40 21.08 2.22
CA VAL A 53 13.07 19.76 1.72
C VAL A 53 14.07 18.76 2.28
N GLU A 54 13.58 17.77 3.01
CA GLU A 54 14.37 16.68 3.60
C GLU A 54 14.43 15.44 2.73
N ARG A 55 13.37 15.22 1.89
CA ARG A 55 13.26 13.99 1.09
C ARG A 55 12.53 14.22 -0.21
N ILE A 56 13.01 13.55 -1.25
CA ILE A 56 12.37 13.48 -2.57
C ILE A 56 12.05 12.02 -2.87
N ASP A 57 10.77 11.72 -3.13
CA ASP A 57 10.32 10.41 -3.59
C ASP A 57 10.09 10.48 -5.11
N GLY A 58 10.68 9.56 -5.87
CA GLY A 58 10.53 9.61 -7.33
C GLY A 58 11.20 8.46 -8.05
N ILE A 59 11.24 8.60 -9.38
CA ILE A 59 11.88 7.64 -10.28
C ILE A 59 13.17 8.26 -10.82
N VAL A 60 14.25 7.52 -10.80
CA VAL A 60 15.52 7.95 -11.39
C VAL A 60 15.36 8.09 -12.90
N TYR A 61 15.49 9.30 -13.41
CA TYR A 61 15.45 9.61 -14.83
C TYR A 61 16.80 9.33 -15.49
N THR A 62 17.88 9.84 -14.89
CA THR A 62 19.25 9.56 -15.30
C THR A 62 20.17 9.54 -14.10
N SER A 63 21.29 8.85 -14.20
CA SER A 63 22.27 8.71 -13.15
C SER A 63 23.67 8.74 -13.73
N SER A 64 24.54 9.49 -13.08
CA SER A 64 25.97 9.57 -13.33
C SER A 64 26.73 9.37 -12.02
N PRO A 65 28.06 9.24 -12.00
CA PRO A 65 28.83 9.06 -10.77
C PRO A 65 28.60 10.16 -9.71
N ASP A 66 28.36 11.40 -10.15
CA ASP A 66 28.30 12.57 -9.28
C ASP A 66 26.90 13.21 -9.20
N THR A 67 25.96 12.80 -10.06
CA THR A 67 24.66 13.44 -10.14
C THR A 67 23.57 12.42 -10.47
N VAL A 68 22.42 12.56 -9.82
CA VAL A 68 21.21 11.81 -10.14
C VAL A 68 20.08 12.78 -10.46
N ALA A 69 19.36 12.54 -11.55
CA ALA A 69 18.15 13.25 -11.88
C ALA A 69 16.93 12.41 -11.46
N VAL A 70 16.08 12.98 -10.64
CA VAL A 70 14.90 12.30 -10.09
C VAL A 70 13.64 12.97 -10.60
N PHE A 71 12.82 12.21 -11.28
CA PHE A 71 11.48 12.61 -11.66
C PHE A 71 10.54 12.40 -10.48
N SER A 72 10.07 13.47 -9.87
CA SER A 72 9.29 13.43 -8.65
C SER A 72 7.92 14.08 -8.79
N ASN A 73 6.95 13.51 -8.09
CA ASN A 73 5.63 14.12 -7.89
C ASN A 73 5.54 14.86 -6.54
N TRP A 74 6.37 14.49 -5.57
CA TRP A 74 6.25 14.99 -4.20
C TRP A 74 7.59 15.34 -3.58
N LEU A 75 7.65 16.55 -3.04
CA LEU A 75 8.71 16.99 -2.14
C LEU A 75 8.22 16.87 -0.71
N HIS A 76 9.04 16.29 0.15
CA HIS A 76 8.75 16.16 1.58
C HIS A 76 9.60 17.15 2.35
N GLN A 77 8.93 18.05 3.06
CA GLN A 77 9.56 19.02 3.93
C GLN A 77 9.71 18.45 5.33
N THR A 78 10.63 19.01 6.10
CA THR A 78 10.74 18.81 7.54
C THR A 78 9.37 18.99 8.20
N PHE A 79 9.09 18.20 9.23
CA PHE A 79 7.78 18.11 9.89
C PHE A 79 6.66 17.43 9.07
N GLY A 80 7.01 16.62 8.07
CA GLY A 80 6.09 15.74 7.38
C GLY A 80 5.13 16.42 6.39
N ARG A 81 5.36 17.68 6.05
CA ARG A 81 4.58 18.39 5.01
C ARG A 81 4.99 17.89 3.63
N ARG A 82 4.01 17.69 2.75
CA ARG A 82 4.23 17.32 1.35
C ARG A 82 3.82 18.45 0.42
N PHE A 83 4.63 18.66 -0.60
CA PHE A 83 4.36 19.62 -1.66
C PHE A 83 4.32 18.91 -3.02
N ASP A 84 3.31 19.22 -3.83
CA ASP A 84 3.18 18.68 -5.20
C ASP A 84 4.19 19.37 -6.10
N SER A 85 5.17 18.62 -6.57
CA SER A 85 6.25 19.11 -7.44
C SER A 85 5.85 19.23 -8.92
N ARG A 86 4.59 18.96 -9.26
CA ARG A 86 4.04 19.03 -10.61
C ARG A 86 4.82 18.21 -11.64
N ARG A 87 5.34 17.07 -11.24
CA ARG A 87 6.12 16.17 -12.09
C ARG A 87 7.41 16.81 -12.62
N ALA A 88 8.14 17.47 -11.75
CA ALA A 88 9.42 18.06 -12.11
C ALA A 88 10.58 17.07 -12.02
N VAL A 89 11.65 17.36 -12.75
CA VAL A 89 12.93 16.64 -12.65
C VAL A 89 13.87 17.47 -11.80
N TYR A 90 14.41 16.85 -10.75
CA TYR A 90 15.38 17.45 -9.84
C TYR A 90 16.74 16.83 -10.05
N TYR A 91 17.74 17.66 -10.23
CA TYR A 91 19.13 17.24 -10.35
C TYR A 91 19.79 17.39 -8.98
N LEU A 92 20.22 16.26 -8.44
CA LEU A 92 20.83 16.16 -7.12
C LEU A 92 22.28 15.73 -7.27
N THR A 93 23.17 16.47 -6.68
CA THR A 93 24.58 16.08 -6.61
C THR A 93 24.81 15.07 -5.50
N ARG A 94 25.91 14.33 -5.60
CA ARG A 94 26.25 13.34 -4.57
C ARG A 94 26.39 13.95 -3.17
N ASP A 95 26.91 15.17 -3.09
CA ASP A 95 27.12 15.88 -1.83
C ASP A 95 25.81 16.34 -1.16
N GLU A 96 24.74 16.46 -1.95
CA GLU A 96 23.39 16.79 -1.46
C GLU A 96 22.62 15.56 -0.98
N LEU A 97 23.09 14.36 -1.33
CA LEU A 97 22.47 13.10 -0.97
C LEU A 97 23.01 12.58 0.35
N GLY A 98 22.17 12.49 1.36
CA GLY A 98 22.53 11.83 2.63
C GLY A 98 22.30 10.33 2.55
N LEU A 99 21.04 9.91 2.41
CA LEU A 99 20.65 8.51 2.31
C LEU A 99 19.78 8.31 1.06
N VAL A 100 20.08 7.28 0.29
CA VAL A 100 19.24 6.87 -0.84
C VAL A 100 18.73 5.46 -0.59
N GLU A 101 17.41 5.31 -0.66
CA GLU A 101 16.73 4.03 -0.57
C GLU A 101 16.08 3.69 -1.91
N GLU A 102 16.29 2.47 -2.39
CA GLU A 102 15.67 1.94 -3.60
C GLU A 102 14.52 1.01 -3.23
N ARG A 103 13.39 1.15 -3.92
CA ARG A 103 12.27 0.23 -3.80
C ARG A 103 12.60 -1.08 -4.48
N ARG A 104 12.72 -2.14 -3.69
CA ARG A 104 13.02 -3.49 -4.18
C ARG A 104 11.91 -4.47 -3.85
N PHE A 105 11.70 -5.41 -4.78
CA PHE A 105 10.82 -6.54 -4.53
C PHE A 105 11.50 -7.51 -3.55
N HIS A 106 10.77 -7.89 -2.49
CA HIS A 106 11.29 -8.82 -1.49
C HIS A 106 10.59 -10.17 -1.61
N PRO A 107 11.19 -11.17 -2.31
CA PRO A 107 10.52 -12.42 -2.63
C PRO A 107 10.07 -13.21 -1.40
N LEU A 108 10.86 -13.20 -0.33
CA LEU A 108 10.53 -13.94 0.89
C LEU A 108 9.24 -13.43 1.56
N ARG A 109 9.03 -12.12 1.61
CA ARG A 109 7.79 -11.54 2.15
C ARG A 109 6.59 -11.89 1.30
N SER A 110 6.78 -11.98 -0.02
CA SER A 110 5.73 -12.39 -0.97
C SER A 110 5.31 -13.85 -0.75
N VAL A 111 6.26 -14.74 -0.54
CA VAL A 111 5.98 -16.17 -0.27
C VAL A 111 5.24 -16.34 1.07
N VAL A 112 5.65 -15.61 2.12
CA VAL A 112 4.98 -15.64 3.42
C VAL A 112 3.56 -15.09 3.32
N ALA A 113 3.37 -13.96 2.63
CA ALA A 113 2.04 -13.38 2.43
C ALA A 113 1.11 -14.30 1.63
N LEU A 114 1.62 -14.94 0.57
CA LEU A 114 0.89 -15.95 -0.19
C LEU A 114 0.55 -17.16 0.65
N GLY A 115 1.49 -17.70 1.43
CA GLY A 115 1.27 -18.85 2.31
C GLY A 115 0.20 -18.58 3.35
N LEU A 116 0.24 -17.44 4.02
CA LEU A 116 -0.78 -17.03 4.98
C LEU A 116 -2.14 -16.82 4.31
N GLY A 117 -2.17 -16.25 3.11
CA GLY A 117 -3.39 -16.06 2.32
C GLY A 117 -4.05 -17.40 1.97
N VAL A 118 -3.27 -18.38 1.54
CA VAL A 118 -3.78 -19.74 1.22
C VAL A 118 -4.31 -20.45 2.47
N VAL A 119 -3.61 -20.37 3.60
CA VAL A 119 -4.06 -20.96 4.87
C VAL A 119 -5.36 -20.31 5.35
N ALA A 120 -5.44 -18.97 5.33
CA ALA A 120 -6.65 -18.26 5.70
C ALA A 120 -7.83 -18.61 4.78
N PHE A 121 -7.58 -18.74 3.49
CA PHE A 121 -8.58 -19.14 2.51
C PHE A 121 -9.08 -20.56 2.77
N ALA A 122 -8.16 -21.53 2.95
CA ALA A 122 -8.50 -22.92 3.24
C ALA A 122 -9.31 -23.04 4.55
N SER A 123 -8.97 -22.27 5.58
CA SER A 123 -9.68 -22.27 6.85
C SER A 123 -11.15 -21.86 6.71
N VAL A 124 -11.45 -20.87 5.87
CA VAL A 124 -12.84 -20.44 5.60
C VAL A 124 -13.65 -21.55 4.95
N PHE A 125 -13.03 -22.35 4.09
CA PHE A 125 -13.75 -23.46 3.42
C PHE A 125 -13.91 -24.69 4.32
N THR A 126 -12.95 -24.98 5.17
CA THR A 126 -13.04 -26.15 6.04
C THR A 126 -13.95 -25.92 7.25
N PHE A 127 -13.88 -24.75 7.88
CA PHE A 127 -14.72 -24.44 9.05
C PHE A 127 -16.07 -23.79 8.69
N GLY A 128 -16.19 -23.18 7.50
CA GLY A 128 -17.44 -22.59 7.03
C GLY A 128 -18.43 -23.61 6.47
N ALA A 129 -17.98 -24.81 6.08
CA ALA A 129 -18.85 -25.87 5.59
C ALA A 129 -19.60 -26.59 6.72
N ASP A 130 -19.02 -26.65 7.93
CA ASP A 130 -19.69 -27.29 9.08
C ASP A 130 -20.71 -26.37 9.79
N ALA A 131 -20.70 -25.08 9.51
CA ALA A 131 -21.69 -24.15 10.09
C ALA A 131 -23.01 -24.07 9.29
N GLY A 132 -23.14 -24.84 8.22
CA GLY A 132 -24.31 -24.89 7.34
C GLY A 132 -25.10 -26.21 7.43
N GLY A 133 -24.98 -26.97 8.47
CA GLY A 133 -25.74 -28.20 8.68
C GLY A 133 -26.71 -28.05 9.82
N ASP A 134 -27.95 -27.73 9.61
CA ASP A 134 -29.11 -28.56 9.90
C ASP A 134 -30.41 -27.84 9.48
N PRO A 135 -31.08 -28.24 8.41
CA PRO A 135 -32.49 -28.04 8.26
C PRO A 135 -33.17 -29.40 8.45
N GLY A 136 -33.14 -29.91 9.64
CA GLY A 136 -33.81 -31.16 9.96
C GLY A 136 -34.43 -31.15 11.35
N SER A 137 -35.57 -30.52 11.51
CA SER A 137 -36.50 -30.86 12.55
C SER A 137 -37.89 -30.90 11.94
N GLU A 138 -38.23 -32.08 11.44
CA GLU A 138 -39.62 -32.56 11.48
C GLU A 138 -40.11 -32.53 12.90
N GLY A 139 -41.23 -31.95 13.13
CA GLY A 139 -41.91 -31.92 14.40
C GLY A 139 -43.27 -31.32 14.17
N GLY A 140 -44.20 -32.15 13.69
CA GLY A 140 -45.29 -32.67 14.47
C GLY A 140 -46.38 -31.64 14.67
N GLY A 141 -47.49 -31.93 14.01
CA GLY A 141 -48.75 -31.22 14.07
C GLY A 141 -49.24 -30.99 15.48
N GLU A 142 -50.09 -30.04 15.57
CA GLU A 142 -51.38 -30.21 16.26
C GLU A 142 -52.29 -29.05 15.92
N ASP A 143 -53.42 -29.48 15.36
CA ASP A 143 -54.63 -28.70 15.20
C ASP A 143 -55.00 -27.99 16.49
N THR A 144 -55.25 -26.71 16.41
CA THR A 144 -56.20 -26.10 17.33
C THR A 144 -57.03 -25.06 16.56
N GLU A 145 -58.09 -25.57 16.05
CA GLU A 145 -59.30 -24.83 15.73
C GLU A 145 -59.81 -24.13 16.99
N GLN A 146 -59.91 -22.85 16.98
CA GLN A 146 -60.88 -22.05 17.74
C GLN A 146 -60.93 -20.67 17.13
N ARG A 147 -61.92 -20.47 16.25
CA ARG A 147 -63.29 -20.09 16.53
C ARG A 147 -63.44 -18.66 17.03
N LEU A 148 -63.95 -17.90 16.12
CA LEU A 148 -65.09 -16.99 16.28
C LEU A 148 -65.00 -15.86 17.32
N SER A 149 -65.12 -14.66 16.87
CA SER A 149 -66.37 -13.86 16.84
C SER A 149 -65.97 -12.37 17.00
N ARG A 150 -66.23 -11.58 15.99
CA ARG A 150 -67.29 -10.50 15.88
C ARG A 150 -67.43 -9.59 17.10
N PRO A 151 -68.03 -8.42 16.93
CA PRO A 151 -68.04 -7.39 15.89
C PRO A 151 -68.07 -5.94 16.44
N PHE A 152 -68.17 -4.98 15.54
CA PHE A 152 -68.80 -3.66 15.65
C PHE A 152 -68.37 -2.65 16.73
N ARG A 153 -67.82 -1.54 16.37
CA ARG A 153 -68.46 -0.24 16.10
C ARG A 153 -67.45 0.75 15.55
#